data_8cabca699f371d86f43ee64625026227
#
_entry.id   8cabca699f371d86f43ee64625026227
#
_cell.length_a   1.000
_cell.length_b   1.000
_cell.length_c   1.000
_cell.angle_alpha   90.00
_cell.angle_beta   90.00
_cell.angle_gamma   90.00
#
_symmetry.space_group_name_H-M   'P 1'
#
loop_
_entity.id
_entity.type
_entity.pdbx_description
1 polymer ?
#
loop_
_entity_poly.entity_id
_entity_poly.type
_entity_poly.pdbx_seq_one_letter_code
_entity_poly.pdbx_strand_id
1 'polypeptide(L)'
;MRCGWRVSAVVLSAVALTVGADRACGAADYAREARLAQEVVPAIVVGDAVYLATARQPRVLALYTDAASPAIAKAAVIVVHGVGVHPDWALINGLRTGLAEAGMSTLSVQMPVLSADAPREQYATLFPESNDRLAAAVAFLRERGAERIAIVSHSMGASMADAYLSSSSAAKLAAWVPIGMMKAFGSRPDMPVLDVIAERDLPQVLDIAPKRAATLPRDGCSKQVLIAGTDHYMDNRQKELVAAIVPFLARAFAGHCLTAQHEHHSVR
;
A
#
# COMPACT_ATOMS: atom_id res chain seq x y z
N MET A 1 72.29 20.41 -49.39
CA MET A 1 71.66 19.39 -48.59
C MET A 1 70.82 20.07 -47.48
N ARG A 2 69.49 20.16 -47.65
CA ARG A 2 68.61 20.76 -46.66
C ARG A 2 67.66 19.68 -46.13
N CYS A 3 67.82 19.31 -44.82
CA CYS A 3 67.03 18.33 -44.15
C CYS A 3 65.74 19.03 -43.61
N GLY A 4 64.58 18.63 -44.15
CA GLY A 4 63.30 19.15 -43.70
C GLY A 4 62.68 18.18 -42.68
N TRP A 5 62.48 18.64 -41.44
CA TRP A 5 61.74 17.91 -40.40
C TRP A 5 60.24 18.21 -40.60
N ARG A 6 59.48 17.16 -40.80
CA ARG A 6 58.01 17.21 -40.75
C ARG A 6 57.58 16.92 -39.32
N VAL A 7 56.93 17.91 -38.67
CA VAL A 7 56.26 17.72 -37.38
C VAL A 7 54.82 17.29 -37.68
N SER A 8 54.51 16.06 -37.34
CA SER A 8 53.14 15.57 -37.40
C SER A 8 52.41 15.95 -36.09
N ALA A 9 51.41 16.84 -36.23
CA ALA A 9 50.54 17.17 -35.14
C ALA A 9 49.52 16.05 -34.95
N VAL A 10 49.54 15.39 -33.79
CA VAL A 10 48.51 14.44 -33.36
C VAL A 10 47.38 15.24 -32.69
N VAL A 11 46.25 15.30 -33.35
CA VAL A 11 45.00 15.88 -32.76
C VAL A 11 44.35 14.81 -31.92
N LEU A 12 44.46 14.91 -30.60
CA LEU A 12 43.64 14.12 -29.65
C LEU A 12 42.22 14.71 -29.60
N SER A 13 41.28 14.02 -30.25
CA SER A 13 39.85 14.33 -30.08
C SER A 13 39.37 13.72 -28.75
N ALA A 14 39.16 14.56 -27.76
CA ALA A 14 38.47 14.16 -26.53
C ALA A 14 36.99 13.97 -26.82
N VAL A 15 36.53 12.71 -26.87
CA VAL A 15 35.10 12.37 -26.88
C VAL A 15 34.60 12.52 -25.46
N ALA A 16 33.93 13.63 -25.19
CA ALA A 16 33.15 13.78 -23.94
C ALA A 16 31.93 12.85 -24.00
N LEU A 17 32.00 11.73 -23.31
CA LEU A 17 30.79 10.94 -23.00
C LEU A 17 29.93 11.77 -22.03
N THR A 18 28.96 12.48 -22.58
CA THR A 18 27.83 12.95 -21.77
C THR A 18 26.97 11.72 -21.40
N VAL A 19 27.19 11.20 -20.19
CA VAL A 19 26.24 10.29 -19.57
C VAL A 19 24.97 11.13 -19.32
N GLY A 20 24.07 11.13 -20.28
CA GLY A 20 22.73 11.61 -20.11
C GLY A 20 22.10 10.76 -19.01
N ALA A 21 21.85 11.34 -17.83
CA ALA A 21 20.95 10.75 -16.87
C ALA A 21 19.55 10.79 -17.50
N ASP A 22 19.22 9.76 -18.28
CA ASP A 22 17.85 9.45 -18.60
C ASP A 22 17.14 9.27 -17.26
N ARG A 23 16.47 10.31 -16.79
CA ARG A 23 15.46 10.19 -15.74
C ARG A 23 14.37 9.33 -16.35
N ALA A 24 14.46 8.03 -16.12
CA ALA A 24 13.39 7.11 -16.46
C ALA A 24 12.13 7.63 -15.78
N CYS A 25 11.24 8.23 -16.57
CA CYS A 25 9.94 8.69 -16.11
C CYS A 25 9.21 7.48 -15.56
N GLY A 26 9.09 7.39 -14.20
CA GLY A 26 8.33 6.32 -13.56
C GLY A 26 9.08 5.37 -12.61
N ALA A 27 10.35 5.61 -12.30
CA ALA A 27 11.03 4.86 -11.24
C ALA A 27 10.82 5.50 -9.86
N ALA A 28 10.69 4.68 -8.81
CA ALA A 28 10.66 5.16 -7.43
C ALA A 28 11.97 5.85 -7.04
N ASP A 29 11.88 6.82 -6.12
CA ASP A 29 13.05 7.45 -5.49
C ASP A 29 13.59 6.54 -4.37
N TYR A 30 14.34 5.52 -4.76
CA TYR A 30 14.94 4.58 -3.81
C TYR A 30 15.92 5.22 -2.83
N ALA A 31 16.55 6.34 -3.21
CA ALA A 31 17.40 7.09 -2.30
C ALA A 31 16.59 7.76 -1.18
N ARG A 32 15.41 8.28 -1.51
CA ARG A 32 14.46 8.80 -0.52
C ARG A 32 13.95 7.70 0.39
N GLU A 33 13.56 6.55 -0.16
CA GLU A 33 13.14 5.40 0.64
C GLU A 33 14.22 4.92 1.60
N ALA A 34 15.50 4.89 1.16
CA ALA A 34 16.61 4.54 2.00
C ALA A 34 16.82 5.54 3.16
N ARG A 35 16.66 6.86 2.91
CA ARG A 35 16.70 7.87 3.99
C ARG A 35 15.55 7.67 4.98
N LEU A 36 14.32 7.47 4.51
CA LEU A 36 13.18 7.16 5.37
C LEU A 36 13.43 5.91 6.22
N ALA A 37 14.01 4.86 5.64
CA ALA A 37 14.36 3.66 6.40
C ALA A 37 15.41 3.92 7.49
N GLN A 38 16.43 4.76 7.21
CA GLN A 38 17.44 5.15 8.19
C GLN A 38 16.85 5.93 9.37
N GLU A 39 15.81 6.71 9.14
CA GLU A 39 15.10 7.46 10.19
C GLU A 39 14.14 6.56 10.99
N VAL A 40 13.40 5.71 10.29
CA VAL A 40 12.32 4.89 10.87
C VAL A 40 12.86 3.71 11.68
N VAL A 41 13.82 2.95 11.12
CA VAL A 41 14.26 1.67 11.73
C VAL A 41 14.78 1.83 13.15
N PRO A 42 15.62 2.85 13.49
CA PRO A 42 16.06 3.03 14.87
C PRO A 42 14.98 3.51 15.84
N ALA A 43 13.86 4.03 15.33
CA ALA A 43 12.76 4.59 16.13
C ALA A 43 11.62 3.59 16.38
N ILE A 44 11.68 2.38 15.81
CA ILE A 44 10.65 1.36 15.99
C ILE A 44 10.62 0.89 17.45
N VAL A 45 9.44 1.00 18.06
CA VAL A 45 9.21 0.55 19.46
C VAL A 45 8.41 -0.76 19.47
N VAL A 46 7.53 -0.98 18.49
CA VAL A 46 6.66 -2.15 18.41
C VAL A 46 6.87 -2.87 17.09
N GLY A 47 7.12 -4.18 17.14
CA GLY A 47 7.39 -5.00 15.97
C GLY A 47 8.83 -4.91 15.48
N ASP A 48 9.09 -5.54 14.35
CA ASP A 48 10.42 -5.71 13.78
C ASP A 48 10.51 -5.15 12.36
N ALA A 49 11.66 -4.55 12.03
CA ALA A 49 12.00 -4.20 10.66
C ALA A 49 12.37 -5.48 9.88
N VAL A 50 11.65 -5.72 8.78
CA VAL A 50 11.91 -6.82 7.86
C VAL A 50 12.08 -6.26 6.45
N TYR A 51 12.68 -7.05 5.54
CA TYR A 51 12.89 -6.61 4.17
C TYR A 51 12.29 -7.60 3.21
N LEU A 52 11.43 -7.08 2.32
CA LEU A 52 10.84 -7.84 1.24
C LEU A 52 11.72 -7.71 0.00
N ALA A 53 11.85 -8.78 -0.77
CA ALA A 53 12.52 -8.75 -2.06
C ALA A 53 11.50 -8.74 -3.20
N THR A 54 11.70 -7.83 -4.15
CA THR A 54 10.97 -7.80 -5.42
C THR A 54 11.94 -7.83 -6.58
N ALA A 55 11.44 -8.07 -7.80
CA ALA A 55 12.29 -8.05 -8.99
C ALA A 55 12.94 -6.68 -9.26
N ARG A 56 12.29 -5.58 -8.83
CA ARG A 56 12.76 -4.19 -9.02
C ARG A 56 13.62 -3.69 -7.87
N GLN A 57 13.32 -4.11 -6.65
CA GLN A 57 13.97 -3.63 -5.42
C GLN A 57 14.23 -4.81 -4.48
N PRO A 58 15.50 -5.16 -4.23
CA PRO A 58 15.84 -6.33 -3.42
C PRO A 58 15.65 -6.12 -1.90
N ARG A 59 15.46 -4.87 -1.46
CA ARG A 59 15.32 -4.51 -0.03
C ARG A 59 14.24 -3.47 0.18
N VAL A 60 12.99 -3.89 0.14
CA VAL A 60 11.83 -3.05 0.49
C VAL A 60 11.59 -3.16 1.98
N LEU A 61 11.69 -2.05 2.72
CA LEU A 61 11.39 -2.04 4.16
C LEU A 61 9.93 -2.40 4.40
N ALA A 62 9.70 -3.27 5.38
CA ALA A 62 8.39 -3.48 5.97
C ALA A 62 8.51 -3.63 7.48
N LEU A 63 7.44 -3.34 8.20
CA LEU A 63 7.39 -3.49 9.65
C LEU A 63 6.39 -4.59 9.99
N TYR A 64 6.91 -5.69 10.52
CA TYR A 64 6.10 -6.82 10.95
C TYR A 64 5.81 -6.70 12.45
N THR A 65 4.57 -6.92 12.83
CA THR A 65 4.15 -6.95 14.22
C THR A 65 3.30 -8.18 14.45
N ASP A 66 3.73 -9.04 15.36
CA ASP A 66 2.92 -10.19 15.77
C ASP A 66 1.65 -9.77 16.49
N ALA A 67 0.61 -10.55 16.35
CA ALA A 67 -0.60 -10.40 17.14
C ALA A 67 -0.29 -10.56 18.64
N ALA A 68 -0.67 -9.59 19.46
CA ALA A 68 -0.41 -9.63 20.91
C ALA A 68 -1.08 -10.84 21.57
N SER A 69 -2.27 -11.22 21.08
CA SER A 69 -2.98 -12.44 21.45
C SER A 69 -3.80 -12.87 20.24
N PRO A 70 -3.45 -13.96 19.55
CA PRO A 70 -4.11 -14.34 18.30
C PRO A 70 -5.61 -14.61 18.52
N ALA A 71 -6.43 -13.58 18.29
CA ALA A 71 -7.90 -13.69 18.42
C ALA A 71 -8.50 -14.45 17.24
N ILE A 72 -7.84 -14.36 16.07
CA ILE A 72 -8.22 -15.06 14.85
C ILE A 72 -6.99 -15.80 14.35
N ALA A 73 -6.99 -17.12 14.49
CA ALA A 73 -5.86 -17.93 14.07
C ALA A 73 -5.50 -17.69 12.59
N LYS A 74 -4.21 -17.50 12.31
CA LYS A 74 -3.66 -17.37 10.95
C LYS A 74 -4.21 -16.19 10.14
N ALA A 75 -4.68 -15.14 10.82
CA ALA A 75 -5.11 -13.89 10.18
C ALA A 75 -4.00 -12.84 10.21
N ALA A 76 -3.81 -12.14 9.10
CA ALA A 76 -2.84 -11.05 8.99
C ALA A 76 -3.38 -9.89 8.17
N VAL A 77 -2.85 -8.69 8.43
CA VAL A 77 -3.24 -7.46 7.75
C VAL A 77 -2.02 -6.77 7.15
N ILE A 78 -2.07 -6.51 5.85
CA ILE A 78 -1.10 -5.63 5.18
C ILE A 78 -1.59 -4.19 5.37
N VAL A 79 -0.73 -3.32 5.90
CA VAL A 79 -1.03 -1.89 6.09
C VAL A 79 -0.25 -1.07 5.07
N VAL A 80 -0.95 -0.20 4.34
CA VAL A 80 -0.42 0.50 3.17
C VAL A 80 -0.55 2.00 3.35
N HIS A 81 0.57 2.69 3.39
CA HIS A 81 0.64 4.14 3.62
C HIS A 81 0.28 4.98 2.38
N GLY A 82 0.02 6.27 2.59
CA GLY A 82 -0.28 7.25 1.56
C GLY A 82 0.94 7.80 0.83
N VAL A 83 0.73 8.90 0.08
CA VAL A 83 1.76 9.56 -0.73
C VAL A 83 2.92 10.07 0.13
N GLY A 84 4.16 9.73 -0.27
CA GLY A 84 5.38 10.38 0.21
C GLY A 84 5.76 10.15 1.67
N VAL A 85 5.09 9.22 2.38
CA VAL A 85 5.38 8.86 3.77
C VAL A 85 5.97 7.44 3.88
N HIS A 86 5.99 6.86 5.06
CA HIS A 86 6.71 5.62 5.39
C HIS A 86 5.84 4.64 6.22
N PRO A 87 6.26 3.37 6.40
CA PRO A 87 5.45 2.32 7.06
C PRO A 87 5.17 2.54 8.55
N ASP A 88 5.79 3.53 9.18
CA ASP A 88 5.54 3.90 10.58
C ASP A 88 4.99 5.32 10.75
N TRP A 89 4.49 5.93 9.68
CA TRP A 89 3.96 7.28 9.74
C TRP A 89 2.66 7.33 10.54
N ALA A 90 2.58 8.22 11.53
CA ALA A 90 1.40 8.61 12.33
C ALA A 90 0.21 7.63 12.30
N LEU A 91 -0.73 7.82 11.36
CA LEU A 91 -1.90 6.96 11.15
C LEU A 91 -1.51 5.49 10.93
N ILE A 92 -0.46 5.24 10.16
CA ILE A 92 -0.03 3.88 9.79
C ILE A 92 0.53 3.14 11.00
N ASN A 93 1.29 3.83 11.85
CA ASN A 93 1.74 3.29 13.14
C ASN A 93 0.54 2.91 14.02
N GLY A 94 -0.44 3.81 14.18
CA GLY A 94 -1.66 3.53 14.96
C GLY A 94 -2.46 2.35 14.41
N LEU A 95 -2.56 2.20 13.09
CA LEU A 95 -3.23 1.07 12.45
C LEU A 95 -2.47 -0.25 12.68
N ARG A 96 -1.15 -0.30 12.38
CA ARG A 96 -0.39 -1.54 12.50
C ARG A 96 -0.31 -2.04 13.95
N THR A 97 -0.11 -1.14 14.92
CA THR A 97 -0.04 -1.50 16.33
C THR A 97 -1.42 -1.85 16.90
N GLY A 98 -2.44 -1.02 16.64
CA GLY A 98 -3.80 -1.26 17.16
C GLY A 98 -4.47 -2.52 16.59
N LEU A 99 -4.21 -2.88 15.33
CA LEU A 99 -4.69 -4.14 14.76
C LEU A 99 -3.92 -5.34 15.35
N ALA A 100 -2.63 -5.19 15.67
CA ALA A 100 -1.86 -6.23 16.34
C ALA A 100 -2.33 -6.45 17.79
N GLU A 101 -2.62 -5.37 18.52
CA GLU A 101 -3.25 -5.43 19.84
C GLU A 101 -4.62 -6.11 19.80
N ALA A 102 -5.38 -5.89 18.72
CA ALA A 102 -6.67 -6.55 18.48
C ALA A 102 -6.57 -8.02 18.02
N GLY A 103 -5.36 -8.60 17.97
CA GLY A 103 -5.15 -10.02 17.72
C GLY A 103 -4.95 -10.40 16.25
N MET A 104 -4.53 -9.49 15.40
CA MET A 104 -4.21 -9.73 13.99
C MET A 104 -2.76 -9.34 13.71
N SER A 105 -1.91 -10.26 13.26
CA SER A 105 -0.54 -9.89 12.85
C SER A 105 -0.58 -8.86 11.73
N THR A 106 0.33 -7.89 11.74
CA THR A 106 0.37 -6.82 10.73
C THR A 106 1.69 -6.75 10.00
N LEU A 107 1.65 -6.34 8.73
CA LEU A 107 2.81 -6.03 7.92
C LEU A 107 2.60 -4.67 7.25
N SER A 108 3.23 -3.63 7.78
CA SER A 108 3.22 -2.31 7.15
C SER A 108 4.35 -2.19 6.14
N VAL A 109 4.03 -1.89 4.88
CA VAL A 109 4.97 -1.99 3.75
C VAL A 109 5.37 -0.61 3.26
N GLN A 110 6.67 -0.39 3.02
CA GLN A 110 7.14 0.79 2.29
C GLN A 110 6.65 0.73 0.85
N MET A 111 5.69 1.56 0.53
CA MET A 111 5.24 1.74 -0.85
C MET A 111 6.22 2.62 -1.63
N PRO A 112 6.28 2.49 -2.97
CA PRO A 112 7.20 3.28 -3.77
C PRO A 112 6.84 4.77 -3.67
N VAL A 113 7.85 5.62 -3.50
CA VAL A 113 7.69 7.07 -3.44
C VAL A 113 8.42 7.76 -4.58
N LEU A 114 7.92 8.91 -5.00
CA LEU A 114 8.60 9.83 -5.91
C LEU A 114 9.40 10.87 -5.12
N SER A 115 10.12 11.75 -5.82
CA SER A 115 10.75 12.93 -5.20
C SER A 115 9.72 13.76 -4.43
N ALA A 116 10.19 14.54 -3.44
CA ALA A 116 9.30 15.27 -2.52
C ALA A 116 8.41 16.30 -3.23
N ASP A 117 8.87 16.84 -4.34
CA ASP A 117 8.23 17.84 -5.18
C ASP A 117 7.41 17.24 -6.36
N ALA A 118 7.39 15.91 -6.49
CA ALA A 118 6.69 15.27 -7.59
C ALA A 118 5.16 15.48 -7.47
N PRO A 119 4.49 15.85 -8.57
CA PRO A 119 3.04 15.92 -8.61
C PRO A 119 2.39 14.58 -8.27
N ARG A 120 1.29 14.64 -7.53
CA ARG A 120 0.56 13.44 -7.07
C ARG A 120 0.11 12.54 -8.23
N GLU A 121 -0.24 13.13 -9.36
CA GLU A 121 -0.72 12.44 -10.56
C GLU A 121 0.34 11.49 -11.14
N GLN A 122 1.61 11.80 -10.95
CA GLN A 122 2.71 10.96 -11.41
C GLN A 122 2.84 9.64 -10.65
N TYR A 123 2.24 9.54 -9.45
CA TYR A 123 2.27 8.29 -8.67
C TYR A 123 1.60 7.09 -9.39
N ALA A 124 0.75 7.33 -10.37
CA ALA A 124 0.18 6.25 -11.18
C ALA A 124 1.25 5.42 -11.93
N THR A 125 2.40 6.02 -12.26
CA THR A 125 3.53 5.33 -12.89
C THR A 125 4.19 4.29 -11.97
N LEU A 126 3.98 4.40 -10.65
CA LEU A 126 4.51 3.48 -9.64
C LEU A 126 3.59 2.29 -9.33
N PHE A 127 2.38 2.23 -9.90
CA PHE A 127 1.44 1.15 -9.61
C PHE A 127 1.96 -0.25 -9.97
N PRO A 128 2.68 -0.47 -11.07
CA PRO A 128 3.30 -1.77 -11.32
C PRO A 128 4.29 -2.19 -10.23
N GLU A 129 5.09 -1.26 -9.71
CA GLU A 129 6.00 -1.54 -8.60
C GLU A 129 5.26 -1.76 -7.27
N SER A 130 4.18 -1.01 -7.05
CA SER A 130 3.29 -1.21 -5.89
C SER A 130 2.71 -2.62 -5.89
N ASN A 131 2.32 -3.14 -7.06
CA ASN A 131 1.80 -4.50 -7.21
C ASN A 131 2.86 -5.54 -6.83
N ASP A 132 4.12 -5.36 -7.28
CA ASP A 132 5.22 -6.25 -6.93
C ASP A 132 5.46 -6.28 -5.40
N ARG A 133 5.40 -5.10 -4.73
CA ARG A 133 5.58 -4.98 -3.28
C ARG A 133 4.42 -5.63 -2.50
N LEU A 134 3.18 -5.45 -2.94
CA LEU A 134 2.02 -6.07 -2.31
C LEU A 134 2.01 -7.59 -2.51
N ALA A 135 2.40 -8.07 -3.69
CA ALA A 135 2.56 -9.51 -3.93
C ALA A 135 3.64 -10.12 -3.01
N ALA A 136 4.78 -9.45 -2.85
CA ALA A 136 5.84 -9.87 -1.93
C ALA A 136 5.37 -9.85 -0.47
N ALA A 137 4.55 -8.88 -0.07
CA ALA A 137 3.96 -8.81 1.25
C ALA A 137 3.02 -9.97 1.54
N VAL A 138 2.19 -10.34 0.57
CA VAL A 138 1.31 -11.52 0.67
C VAL A 138 2.14 -12.80 0.81
N ALA A 139 3.18 -12.97 -0.02
CA ALA A 139 4.07 -14.13 0.05
C ALA A 139 4.74 -14.25 1.43
N PHE A 140 5.31 -13.15 1.93
CA PHE A 140 5.93 -13.07 3.24
C PHE A 140 4.99 -13.49 4.39
N LEU A 141 3.75 -13.02 4.38
CA LEU A 141 2.77 -13.39 5.39
C LEU A 141 2.34 -14.85 5.27
N ARG A 142 2.21 -15.38 4.05
CA ARG A 142 1.90 -16.80 3.82
C ARG A 142 3.02 -17.73 4.30
N GLU A 143 4.27 -17.37 4.07
CA GLU A 143 5.44 -18.10 4.61
C GLU A 143 5.45 -18.15 6.14
N ARG A 144 4.84 -17.16 6.80
CA ARG A 144 4.61 -17.13 8.26
C ARG A 144 3.31 -17.81 8.70
N GLY A 145 2.65 -18.51 7.79
CA GLY A 145 1.46 -19.30 8.09
C GLY A 145 0.15 -18.52 8.07
N ALA A 146 0.12 -17.28 7.57
CA ALA A 146 -1.13 -16.57 7.40
C ALA A 146 -1.98 -17.20 6.28
N GLU A 147 -3.18 -17.63 6.62
CA GLU A 147 -4.14 -18.19 5.67
C GLU A 147 -5.16 -17.14 5.20
N ARG A 148 -5.44 -16.17 6.04
CA ARG A 148 -6.42 -15.10 5.80
C ARG A 148 -5.72 -13.76 5.87
N ILE A 149 -5.62 -13.10 4.73
CA ILE A 149 -4.91 -11.82 4.60
C ILE A 149 -5.89 -10.77 4.13
N ALA A 150 -5.89 -9.61 4.79
CA ALA A 150 -6.61 -8.41 4.37
C ALA A 150 -5.62 -7.27 4.08
N ILE A 151 -6.08 -6.26 3.35
CA ILE A 151 -5.36 -5.00 3.17
C ILE A 151 -6.13 -3.87 3.87
N VAL A 152 -5.41 -3.05 4.63
CA VAL A 152 -5.86 -1.75 5.14
C VAL A 152 -4.97 -0.68 4.51
N SER A 153 -5.53 0.26 3.76
CA SER A 153 -4.76 1.16 2.91
C SER A 153 -5.28 2.59 2.97
N HIS A 154 -4.38 3.57 3.04
CA HIS A 154 -4.72 4.97 3.19
C HIS A 154 -4.37 5.80 1.95
N SER A 155 -5.28 6.68 1.50
CA SER A 155 -5.03 7.72 0.49
C SER A 155 -4.47 7.15 -0.83
N MET A 156 -3.27 7.57 -1.26
CA MET A 156 -2.59 7.02 -2.44
C MET A 156 -2.34 5.52 -2.29
N GLY A 157 -2.06 5.03 -1.09
CA GLY A 157 -1.94 3.60 -0.82
C GLY A 157 -3.22 2.82 -1.11
N ALA A 158 -4.40 3.43 -0.93
CA ALA A 158 -5.66 2.82 -1.35
C ALA A 158 -5.77 2.73 -2.89
N SER A 159 -5.25 3.73 -3.61
CA SER A 159 -5.17 3.67 -5.08
C SER A 159 -4.18 2.61 -5.57
N MET A 160 -3.07 2.42 -4.87
CA MET A 160 -2.08 1.37 -5.14
C MET A 160 -2.65 -0.03 -4.84
N ALA A 161 -3.37 -0.17 -3.71
CA ALA A 161 -4.05 -1.42 -3.37
C ALA A 161 -5.13 -1.78 -4.40
N ASP A 162 -5.93 -0.80 -4.85
CA ASP A 162 -6.92 -0.99 -5.91
C ASP A 162 -6.29 -1.48 -7.23
N ALA A 163 -5.15 -0.89 -7.61
CA ALA A 163 -4.42 -1.33 -8.79
C ALA A 163 -3.93 -2.78 -8.68
N TYR A 164 -3.41 -3.16 -7.50
CA TYR A 164 -3.02 -4.53 -7.20
C TYR A 164 -4.23 -5.48 -7.27
N LEU A 165 -5.31 -5.18 -6.57
CA LEU A 165 -6.51 -6.01 -6.51
C LEU A 165 -7.20 -6.18 -7.86
N SER A 166 -7.04 -5.20 -8.76
CA SER A 166 -7.55 -5.25 -10.14
C SER A 166 -6.59 -5.94 -11.10
N SER A 167 -5.40 -6.35 -10.67
CA SER A 167 -4.41 -6.99 -11.52
C SER A 167 -4.63 -8.51 -11.63
N SER A 168 -4.15 -9.12 -12.71
CA SER A 168 -4.17 -10.58 -12.89
C SER A 168 -3.25 -11.35 -11.92
N SER A 169 -2.32 -10.64 -11.27
CA SER A 169 -1.39 -11.20 -10.27
C SER A 169 -1.90 -11.10 -8.84
N ALA A 170 -3.09 -10.52 -8.62
CA ALA A 170 -3.65 -10.37 -7.29
C ALA A 170 -3.88 -11.72 -6.62
N ALA A 171 -3.37 -11.87 -5.41
CA ALA A 171 -3.74 -13.00 -4.57
C ALA A 171 -5.18 -12.84 -4.06
N LYS A 172 -5.89 -13.96 -3.85
CA LYS A 172 -7.19 -13.92 -3.19
C LYS A 172 -7.00 -13.48 -1.73
N LEU A 173 -7.66 -12.39 -1.38
CA LEU A 173 -7.65 -11.79 -0.05
C LEU A 173 -9.00 -11.93 0.64
N ALA A 174 -9.00 -11.86 1.96
CA ALA A 174 -10.20 -12.01 2.78
C ALA A 174 -11.04 -10.73 2.86
N ALA A 175 -10.40 -9.55 2.80
CA ALA A 175 -11.08 -8.26 2.87
C ALA A 175 -10.16 -7.10 2.45
N TRP A 176 -10.77 -5.96 2.17
CA TRP A 176 -10.07 -4.71 1.91
C TRP A 176 -10.72 -3.54 2.65
N VAL A 177 -9.87 -2.67 3.23
CA VAL A 177 -10.29 -1.44 3.91
C VAL A 177 -9.57 -0.25 3.28
N PRO A 178 -10.12 0.38 2.23
CA PRO A 178 -9.64 1.67 1.75
C PRO A 178 -10.06 2.79 2.70
N ILE A 179 -9.12 3.68 3.05
CA ILE A 179 -9.31 4.84 3.91
C ILE A 179 -8.98 6.09 3.10
N GLY A 180 -9.91 7.02 2.95
CA GLY A 180 -9.67 8.28 2.24
C GLY A 180 -9.28 8.10 0.77
N MET A 181 -9.85 7.16 0.06
CA MET A 181 -9.55 6.88 -1.35
C MET A 181 -10.14 7.95 -2.27
N MET A 182 -9.30 8.56 -3.12
CA MET A 182 -9.67 9.71 -3.97
C MET A 182 -10.23 9.33 -5.34
N LYS A 183 -10.44 8.05 -5.62
CA LYS A 183 -10.96 7.58 -6.92
C LYS A 183 -12.05 6.52 -6.71
N ALA A 184 -12.81 6.22 -7.76
CA ALA A 184 -13.67 5.05 -7.80
C ALA A 184 -12.83 3.76 -7.81
N PHE A 185 -13.42 2.63 -7.46
CA PHE A 185 -12.78 1.33 -7.64
C PHE A 185 -12.48 1.09 -9.12
N GLY A 186 -11.29 0.56 -9.41
CA GLY A 186 -10.86 0.24 -10.78
C GLY A 186 -11.68 -0.91 -11.38
N SER A 187 -12.04 -1.88 -10.54
CA SER A 187 -13.02 -2.94 -10.83
C SER A 187 -13.94 -3.09 -9.63
N ARG A 188 -15.10 -3.76 -9.83
CA ARG A 188 -15.95 -4.09 -8.69
C ARG A 188 -15.20 -5.10 -7.81
N PRO A 189 -14.99 -4.80 -6.51
CA PRO A 189 -14.34 -5.74 -5.62
C PRO A 189 -15.13 -7.06 -5.51
N ASP A 190 -14.41 -8.16 -5.48
CA ASP A 190 -14.97 -9.53 -5.34
C ASP A 190 -14.82 -10.07 -3.89
N MET A 191 -14.42 -9.19 -2.98
CA MET A 191 -14.22 -9.48 -1.55
C MET A 191 -14.94 -8.42 -0.69
N PRO A 192 -15.20 -8.70 0.61
CA PRO A 192 -15.73 -7.72 1.54
C PRO A 192 -14.90 -6.43 1.61
N VAL A 193 -15.58 -5.28 1.57
CA VAL A 193 -14.95 -3.95 1.61
C VAL A 193 -15.56 -3.07 2.70
N LEU A 194 -14.72 -2.48 3.54
CA LEU A 194 -15.08 -1.38 4.43
C LEU A 194 -14.48 -0.08 3.90
N ASP A 195 -15.26 0.71 3.16
CA ASP A 195 -14.82 2.01 2.62
C ASP A 195 -14.93 3.08 3.71
N VAL A 196 -13.78 3.61 4.17
CA VAL A 196 -13.72 4.55 5.28
C VAL A 196 -13.41 5.95 4.75
N ILE A 197 -14.23 6.92 5.17
CA ILE A 197 -14.06 8.35 4.86
C ILE A 197 -14.06 9.17 6.15
N ALA A 198 -13.33 10.29 6.16
CA ALA A 198 -13.43 11.28 7.23
C ALA A 198 -14.56 12.25 6.96
N GLU A 199 -15.15 12.82 8.05
CA GLU A 199 -16.20 13.83 7.93
C GLU A 199 -15.74 15.07 7.15
N ARG A 200 -14.49 15.49 7.37
CA ARG A 200 -13.84 16.61 6.67
C ARG A 200 -12.70 16.12 5.78
N ASP A 201 -12.96 15.04 5.03
CA ASP A 201 -11.98 14.50 4.08
C ASP A 201 -11.72 15.48 2.92
N LEU A 202 -10.70 15.18 2.11
CA LEU A 202 -10.41 15.96 0.90
C LEU A 202 -11.65 16.00 -0.03
N PRO A 203 -11.91 17.12 -0.71
CA PRO A 203 -13.06 17.24 -1.62
C PRO A 203 -13.16 16.08 -2.61
N GLN A 204 -12.02 15.64 -3.18
CA GLN A 204 -11.97 14.52 -4.13
C GLN A 204 -12.43 13.19 -3.52
N VAL A 205 -12.20 12.98 -2.22
CA VAL A 205 -12.68 11.79 -1.49
C VAL A 205 -14.19 11.86 -1.30
N LEU A 206 -14.69 13.01 -0.83
CA LEU A 206 -16.11 13.23 -0.54
C LEU A 206 -16.95 13.17 -1.81
N ASP A 207 -16.49 13.78 -2.91
CA ASP A 207 -17.19 13.81 -4.20
C ASP A 207 -17.36 12.41 -4.82
N ILE A 208 -16.36 11.54 -4.65
CA ILE A 208 -16.38 10.19 -5.24
C ILE A 208 -16.95 9.11 -4.30
N ALA A 209 -17.08 9.40 -3.00
CA ALA A 209 -17.54 8.44 -1.99
C ALA A 209 -18.94 7.85 -2.31
N PRO A 210 -19.96 8.61 -2.77
CA PRO A 210 -21.26 8.04 -3.13
C PRO A 210 -21.16 7.02 -4.28
N LYS A 211 -20.27 7.26 -5.25
CA LYS A 211 -20.05 6.31 -6.35
C LYS A 211 -19.41 5.03 -5.87
N ARG A 212 -18.44 5.09 -4.94
CA ARG A 212 -17.86 3.89 -4.31
C ARG A 212 -18.92 3.12 -3.53
N ALA A 213 -19.70 3.80 -2.70
CA ALA A 213 -20.79 3.19 -1.93
C ALA A 213 -21.77 2.40 -2.81
N ALA A 214 -22.15 2.96 -3.97
CA ALA A 214 -23.06 2.32 -4.92
C ALA A 214 -22.49 1.04 -5.58
N THR A 215 -21.16 0.90 -5.58
CA THR A 215 -20.46 -0.23 -6.24
C THR A 215 -19.89 -1.26 -5.25
N LEU A 216 -20.13 -1.07 -3.94
CA LEU A 216 -19.73 -2.05 -2.92
C LEU A 216 -20.38 -3.42 -3.16
N PRO A 217 -19.70 -4.51 -2.79
CA PRO A 217 -20.27 -5.84 -2.81
C PRO A 217 -21.54 -5.95 -1.95
N ARG A 218 -22.50 -6.76 -2.40
CA ARG A 218 -23.73 -7.07 -1.63
C ARG A 218 -23.54 -8.38 -0.87
N ASP A 219 -22.64 -8.38 0.10
CA ASP A 219 -22.18 -9.56 0.83
C ASP A 219 -22.56 -9.56 2.33
N GLY A 220 -23.42 -8.64 2.74
CA GLY A 220 -23.86 -8.48 4.13
C GLY A 220 -22.77 -7.93 5.09
N CYS A 221 -21.56 -7.66 4.61
CA CYS A 221 -20.46 -7.06 5.38
C CYS A 221 -20.01 -5.72 4.82
N SER A 222 -19.97 -5.61 3.49
CA SER A 222 -19.45 -4.42 2.80
C SER A 222 -20.31 -3.19 3.10
N LYS A 223 -19.67 -2.11 3.48
CA LYS A 223 -20.31 -0.83 3.78
C LYS A 223 -19.33 0.32 3.68
N GLN A 224 -19.86 1.53 3.57
CA GLN A 224 -19.13 2.77 3.76
C GLN A 224 -19.35 3.28 5.20
N VAL A 225 -18.28 3.79 5.82
CA VAL A 225 -18.28 4.33 7.18
C VAL A 225 -17.64 5.70 7.19
N LEU A 226 -18.31 6.66 7.86
CA LEU A 226 -17.79 7.98 8.10
C LEU A 226 -17.24 8.08 9.51
N ILE A 227 -16.00 8.55 9.65
CA ILE A 227 -15.38 8.86 10.94
C ILE A 227 -15.60 10.35 11.24
N ALA A 228 -16.36 10.61 12.26
CA ALA A 228 -16.74 11.98 12.65
C ALA A 228 -15.59 12.73 13.31
N GLY A 229 -15.61 14.07 13.21
CA GLY A 229 -14.69 14.96 13.91
C GLY A 229 -13.24 14.92 13.44
N THR A 230 -12.97 14.37 12.26
CA THR A 230 -11.60 14.26 11.71
C THR A 230 -11.54 14.64 10.24
N ASP A 231 -10.31 14.73 9.71
CA ASP A 231 -9.99 15.01 8.32
C ASP A 231 -9.28 13.82 7.64
N HIS A 232 -8.73 14.06 6.45
CA HIS A 232 -8.04 13.05 5.64
C HIS A 232 -6.95 12.27 6.38
N TYR A 233 -6.29 12.89 7.34
CA TYR A 233 -5.18 12.29 8.08
C TYR A 233 -5.60 11.45 9.28
N MET A 234 -6.90 11.47 9.64
CA MET A 234 -7.48 10.76 10.79
C MET A 234 -6.78 11.09 12.11
N ASP A 235 -6.25 12.32 12.23
CA ASP A 235 -5.52 12.76 13.41
C ASP A 235 -6.35 12.63 14.68
N ASN A 236 -5.75 12.04 15.72
CA ASN A 236 -6.36 11.76 17.03
C ASN A 236 -7.62 10.86 16.98
N ARG A 237 -7.84 10.13 15.88
CA ARG A 237 -8.96 9.18 15.70
C ARG A 237 -8.52 7.76 15.39
N GLN A 238 -7.25 7.43 15.63
CA GLN A 238 -6.69 6.10 15.35
C GLN A 238 -7.44 5.00 16.13
N LYS A 239 -7.82 5.26 17.39
CA LYS A 239 -8.58 4.30 18.22
C LYS A 239 -9.97 4.04 17.67
N GLU A 240 -10.70 5.09 17.30
CA GLU A 240 -12.02 5.00 16.69
C GLU A 240 -11.98 4.30 15.34
N LEU A 241 -10.95 4.59 14.55
CA LEU A 241 -10.72 3.94 13.27
C LEU A 241 -10.46 2.43 13.45
N VAL A 242 -9.58 2.04 14.34
CA VAL A 242 -9.32 0.63 14.67
C VAL A 242 -10.59 -0.04 15.19
N ALA A 243 -11.36 0.63 16.07
CA ALA A 243 -12.61 0.11 16.59
C ALA A 243 -13.69 -0.12 15.50
N ALA A 244 -13.67 0.67 14.42
CA ALA A 244 -14.54 0.47 13.25
C ALA A 244 -14.06 -0.69 12.37
N ILE A 245 -12.73 -0.87 12.21
CA ILE A 245 -12.11 -1.86 11.32
C ILE A 245 -12.15 -3.27 11.92
N VAL A 246 -11.84 -3.42 13.21
CA VAL A 246 -11.68 -4.73 13.87
C VAL A 246 -12.91 -5.62 13.73
N PRO A 247 -14.14 -5.18 14.04
CA PRO A 247 -15.34 -6.03 13.91
C PRO A 247 -15.61 -6.45 12.45
N PHE A 248 -15.31 -5.58 11.49
CA PHE A 248 -15.45 -5.90 10.07
C PHE A 248 -14.46 -6.99 9.66
N LEU A 249 -13.16 -6.82 9.98
CA LEU A 249 -12.14 -7.81 9.66
C LEU A 249 -12.41 -9.15 10.36
N ALA A 250 -12.85 -9.14 11.62
CA ALA A 250 -13.20 -10.35 12.35
C ALA A 250 -14.31 -11.16 11.64
N ARG A 251 -15.36 -10.48 11.16
CA ARG A 251 -16.42 -11.12 10.38
C ARG A 251 -15.93 -11.68 9.05
N ALA A 252 -15.12 -10.89 8.31
CA ALA A 252 -14.57 -11.31 7.03
C ALA A 252 -13.63 -12.51 7.20
N PHE A 253 -12.75 -12.47 8.18
CA PHE A 253 -11.85 -13.59 8.49
C PHE A 253 -12.58 -14.84 8.98
N ALA A 254 -13.71 -14.70 9.67
CA ALA A 254 -14.55 -15.85 10.05
C ALA A 254 -15.37 -16.44 8.89
N GLY A 255 -15.34 -15.79 7.69
CA GLY A 255 -16.15 -16.22 6.55
C GLY A 255 -17.65 -15.90 6.71
N HIS A 256 -18.01 -14.98 7.61
CA HIS A 256 -19.40 -14.60 7.88
C HIS A 256 -19.96 -13.55 6.91
N CYS A 257 -19.22 -13.22 5.85
CA CYS A 257 -19.67 -12.38 4.77
C CYS A 257 -20.16 -13.27 3.62
N LEU A 258 -21.42 -13.13 3.21
CA LEU A 258 -22.00 -13.91 2.13
C LEU A 258 -21.35 -13.48 0.81
N THR A 259 -20.70 -14.40 0.13
CA THR A 259 -20.31 -14.16 -1.26
C THR A 259 -21.56 -14.26 -2.13
N ALA A 260 -21.81 -13.26 -2.99
CA ALA A 260 -23.01 -13.16 -3.84
C ALA A 260 -23.18 -14.29 -4.90
N GLN A 261 -22.47 -15.41 -4.77
CA GLN A 261 -22.44 -16.50 -5.74
C GLN A 261 -23.36 -17.69 -5.43
N HIS A 262 -24.14 -17.68 -4.33
CA HIS A 262 -24.95 -18.84 -3.97
C HIS A 262 -26.47 -18.72 -4.16
N GLU A 263 -26.99 -17.61 -4.76
CA GLU A 263 -28.45 -17.48 -4.96
C GLU A 263 -28.98 -18.05 -6.30
N HIS A 264 -28.18 -18.70 -7.14
CA HIS A 264 -28.66 -19.19 -8.45
C HIS A 264 -28.86 -20.71 -8.56
N HIS A 265 -28.79 -21.50 -7.49
CA HIS A 265 -29.02 -22.94 -7.59
C HIS A 265 -29.92 -23.52 -6.48
N SER A 266 -31.08 -22.96 -6.29
CA SER A 266 -32.12 -23.67 -5.50
C SER A 266 -33.54 -23.24 -5.91
N VAL A 267 -33.89 -23.43 -7.20
CA VAL A 267 -35.28 -23.59 -7.63
C VAL A 267 -35.25 -24.54 -8.83
N ARG A 268 -35.42 -25.82 -8.59
CA ARG A 268 -36.06 -26.79 -9.45
C ARG A 268 -36.75 -27.84 -8.58
#